data_8f866f510dec4be0bba88c7fcbf2142d
#
_entry.id   8f866f510dec4be0bba88c7fcbf2142d
#
_cell.length_a   1.000
_cell.length_b   1.000
_cell.length_c   1.000
_cell.angle_alpha   90.00
_cell.angle_beta   90.00
_cell.angle_gamma   90.00
#
_symmetry.space_group_name_H-M   'P 1'
#
loop_
_entity.id
_entity.type
_entity.pdbx_description
1 polymer ?
#
loop_
_entity_poly.entity_id
_entity_poly.type
_entity_poly.pdbx_seq_one_letter_code
_entity_poly.pdbx_strand_id
1 'polypeptide(L)'
;MKIYDMFQKDIDRQINGVIKVMQTDDENRRQELEEYVITRELRKHFGSFYDHYEQSVDGATDQMGVWISGFFGSGKSHFLKILSYLLANEEIGGKRAIDYFEDKFSFDPLRYAMMRRVSEVPTETILFNIDAKSPMGKDQDAILRVFTLSLIHI
;
A
#
# COMPACT_ATOMS: atom_id res chain seq x y z
N MET A 1 3.18 6.21 -37.56
CA MET A 1 3.08 6.04 -36.10
C MET A 1 2.88 4.56 -35.83
N LYS A 2 3.80 3.92 -35.16
CA LYS A 2 3.65 2.51 -34.78
C LYS A 2 2.82 2.45 -33.49
N ILE A 3 2.10 1.37 -33.27
CA ILE A 3 1.29 1.15 -32.03
C ILE A 3 2.19 1.31 -30.79
N TYR A 4 3.43 0.87 -30.88
CA TYR A 4 4.45 1.01 -29.84
C TYR A 4 4.65 2.49 -29.39
N ASP A 5 4.63 3.44 -30.33
CA ASP A 5 4.86 4.87 -30.06
C ASP A 5 3.67 5.51 -29.25
N MET A 6 2.58 4.77 -29.06
CA MET A 6 1.41 5.23 -28.29
C MET A 6 1.52 4.93 -26.79
N PHE A 7 2.49 4.12 -26.38
CA PHE A 7 2.68 3.74 -24.99
C PHE A 7 3.84 4.51 -24.35
N GLN A 8 3.64 4.98 -23.14
CA GLN A 8 4.65 5.70 -22.38
C GLN A 8 5.80 4.80 -21.92
N LYS A 9 5.53 3.53 -21.73
CA LYS A 9 6.50 2.49 -21.30
C LYS A 9 6.57 1.37 -22.33
N ASP A 10 7.67 0.64 -22.30
CA ASP A 10 7.88 -0.53 -23.16
C ASP A 10 6.75 -1.54 -22.98
N ILE A 11 6.09 -1.93 -24.09
CA ILE A 11 5.00 -2.90 -24.07
C ILE A 11 5.48 -4.34 -23.84
N ASP A 12 6.75 -4.63 -24.13
CA ASP A 12 7.36 -5.96 -23.96
C ASP A 12 8.00 -6.14 -22.58
N ARG A 13 7.88 -5.13 -21.68
CA ARG A 13 8.39 -5.24 -20.32
C ARG A 13 7.66 -6.33 -19.53
N GLN A 14 8.32 -6.96 -18.59
CA GLN A 14 7.67 -7.87 -17.66
C GLN A 14 6.63 -7.13 -16.81
N ILE A 15 5.39 -7.60 -16.86
CA ILE A 15 4.28 -7.09 -16.04
C ILE A 15 3.90 -8.19 -15.05
N ASN A 16 3.98 -7.88 -13.76
CA ASN A 16 3.48 -8.76 -12.72
C ASN A 16 1.94 -8.73 -12.72
N GLY A 17 1.32 -9.71 -13.39
CA GLY A 17 -0.13 -9.76 -13.58
C GLY A 17 -0.93 -10.00 -12.29
N VAL A 18 -0.30 -10.49 -11.23
CA VAL A 18 -0.93 -10.72 -9.92
C VAL A 18 -0.05 -10.15 -8.82
N ILE A 19 -0.62 -9.21 -8.09
CA ILE A 19 0.04 -8.62 -6.91
C ILE A 19 0.01 -9.63 -5.77
N LYS A 20 1.17 -10.14 -5.41
CA LYS A 20 1.32 -11.01 -4.24
C LYS A 20 1.70 -10.17 -3.03
N VAL A 21 0.90 -10.21 -1.98
CA VAL A 21 1.11 -9.44 -0.73
C VAL A 21 2.48 -9.73 -0.10
N MET A 22 2.96 -10.97 -0.23
CA MET A 22 4.23 -11.43 0.35
C MET A 22 5.45 -11.22 -0.56
N GLN A 23 5.30 -10.65 -1.74
CA GLN A 23 6.41 -10.36 -2.66
C GLN A 23 6.99 -8.99 -2.34
N THR A 24 8.22 -8.96 -1.83
CA THR A 24 8.84 -7.77 -1.23
C THR A 24 10.22 -7.43 -1.83
N ASP A 25 10.57 -7.99 -2.99
CA ASP A 25 11.82 -7.60 -3.65
C ASP A 25 11.73 -6.14 -4.17
N ASP A 26 12.83 -5.41 -4.08
CA ASP A 26 12.87 -3.97 -4.32
C ASP A 26 12.48 -3.57 -5.74
N GLU A 27 12.80 -4.39 -6.75
CA GLU A 27 12.45 -4.09 -8.13
C GLU A 27 10.93 -4.14 -8.34
N ASN A 28 10.26 -5.16 -7.79
CA ASN A 28 8.81 -5.25 -7.86
C ASN A 28 8.12 -4.13 -7.06
N ARG A 29 8.65 -3.80 -5.87
CA ARG A 29 8.14 -2.69 -5.03
C ARG A 29 8.25 -1.36 -5.77
N ARG A 30 9.40 -1.10 -6.41
CA ARG A 30 9.64 0.09 -7.22
C ARG A 30 8.65 0.16 -8.38
N GLN A 31 8.50 -0.93 -9.14
CA GLN A 31 7.58 -0.99 -10.27
C GLN A 31 6.14 -0.75 -9.82
N GLU A 32 5.70 -1.36 -8.73
CA GLU A 32 4.36 -1.18 -8.17
C GLU A 32 4.11 0.29 -7.79
N LEU A 33 5.06 0.95 -7.14
CA LEU A 33 4.95 2.37 -6.76
C LEU A 33 4.92 3.30 -7.99
N GLU A 34 5.81 3.07 -8.97
CA GLU A 34 5.88 3.86 -10.20
C GLU A 34 4.61 3.74 -11.05
N GLU A 35 4.09 2.51 -11.20
CA GLU A 35 2.98 2.21 -12.09
C GLU A 35 1.60 2.37 -11.43
N TYR A 36 1.53 2.59 -10.12
CA TYR A 36 0.26 2.78 -9.44
C TYR A 36 -0.48 4.02 -9.93
N VAL A 37 -1.69 3.84 -10.45
CA VAL A 37 -2.51 4.93 -10.98
C VAL A 37 -3.53 5.38 -9.95
N ILE A 38 -3.50 6.67 -9.63
CA ILE A 38 -4.46 7.29 -8.70
C ILE A 38 -5.72 7.71 -9.46
N THR A 39 -6.74 6.86 -9.43
CA THR A 39 -8.06 7.20 -9.97
C THR A 39 -8.82 8.18 -9.07
N ARG A 40 -9.90 8.78 -9.58
CA ARG A 40 -10.76 9.68 -8.81
C ARG A 40 -11.29 9.03 -7.51
N GLU A 41 -11.66 7.75 -7.57
CA GLU A 41 -12.15 7.04 -6.39
C GLU A 41 -11.02 6.73 -5.40
N LEU A 42 -9.86 6.32 -5.89
CA LEU A 42 -8.69 6.10 -5.04
C LEU A 42 -8.25 7.38 -4.32
N ARG A 43 -8.38 8.56 -4.95
CA ARG A 43 -8.13 9.85 -4.27
C ARG A 43 -8.97 10.01 -3.01
N LYS A 44 -10.26 9.68 -3.09
CA LYS A 44 -11.16 9.76 -1.93
C LYS A 44 -10.75 8.77 -0.85
N HIS A 45 -10.39 7.55 -1.23
CA HIS A 45 -9.97 6.52 -0.28
C HIS A 45 -8.64 6.87 0.40
N PHE A 46 -7.66 7.36 -0.35
CA PHE A 46 -6.42 7.90 0.23
C PHE A 46 -6.72 9.07 1.16
N GLY A 47 -7.56 10.03 0.72
CA GLY A 47 -7.96 11.16 1.54
C GLY A 47 -8.57 10.71 2.87
N SER A 48 -9.60 9.89 2.81
CA SER A 48 -10.28 9.40 4.01
C SER A 48 -9.33 8.63 4.95
N PHE A 49 -8.47 7.77 4.39
CA PHE A 49 -7.50 7.04 5.19
C PHE A 49 -6.52 7.97 5.90
N TYR A 50 -5.90 8.88 5.18
CA TYR A 50 -4.88 9.76 5.73
C TYR A 50 -5.45 10.79 6.70
N ASP A 51 -6.69 11.29 6.50
CA ASP A 51 -7.37 12.18 7.44
C ASP A 51 -7.55 11.52 8.82
N HIS A 52 -7.93 10.23 8.85
CA HIS A 52 -8.07 9.49 10.12
C HIS A 52 -6.71 9.08 10.70
N TYR A 53 -5.77 8.72 9.86
CA TYR A 53 -4.43 8.34 10.32
C TYR A 53 -3.69 9.52 10.93
N GLU A 54 -3.79 10.72 10.33
CA GLU A 54 -3.25 11.96 10.89
C GLU A 54 -3.80 12.24 12.30
N GLN A 55 -5.11 12.10 12.47
CA GLN A 55 -5.73 12.26 13.80
C GLN A 55 -5.17 11.27 14.83
N SER A 56 -4.85 10.05 14.42
CA SER A 56 -4.25 9.05 15.32
C SER A 56 -2.80 9.34 15.69
N VAL A 57 -2.08 10.06 14.82
CA VAL A 57 -0.69 10.50 15.07
C VAL A 57 -0.68 11.70 16.00
N ASP A 58 -1.58 12.66 15.81
CA ASP A 58 -1.65 13.91 16.56
C ASP A 58 -2.32 13.74 17.94
N GLY A 59 -3.02 12.64 18.19
CA GLY A 59 -3.72 12.42 19.46
C GLY A 59 -4.28 11.01 19.62
N ALA A 60 -4.86 10.74 20.79
CA ALA A 60 -5.53 9.47 21.05
C ALA A 60 -6.84 9.38 20.23
N THR A 61 -7.03 8.29 19.54
CA THR A 61 -8.27 7.98 18.80
C THR A 61 -8.79 6.59 19.19
N ASP A 62 -10.10 6.42 19.15
CA ASP A 62 -10.79 5.14 19.28
C ASP A 62 -11.01 4.45 17.91
N GLN A 63 -10.66 5.13 16.81
CA GLN A 63 -10.77 4.62 15.44
C GLN A 63 -9.54 3.81 15.05
N MET A 64 -9.47 2.57 15.53
CA MET A 64 -8.29 1.71 15.36
C MET A 64 -8.38 0.72 14.19
N GLY A 65 -9.46 0.72 13.44
CA GLY A 65 -9.70 -0.26 12.38
C GLY A 65 -10.10 0.37 11.06
N VAL A 66 -9.56 -0.19 9.96
CA VAL A 66 -9.94 0.17 8.60
C VAL A 66 -10.46 -1.07 7.88
N TRP A 67 -11.67 -0.97 7.31
CA TRP A 67 -12.28 -2.04 6.53
C TRP A 67 -12.24 -1.70 5.04
N ILE A 68 -11.49 -2.49 4.25
CA ILE A 68 -11.40 -2.35 2.80
C ILE A 68 -12.22 -3.46 2.14
N SER A 69 -13.33 -3.10 1.49
CA SER A 69 -14.24 -4.02 0.81
C SER A 69 -14.35 -3.70 -0.68
N GLY A 70 -14.82 -4.66 -1.45
CA GLY A 70 -15.05 -4.53 -2.89
C GLY A 70 -15.07 -5.89 -3.59
N PHE A 71 -15.45 -5.91 -4.87
CA PHE A 71 -15.53 -7.12 -5.68
C PHE A 71 -14.16 -7.77 -5.89
N PHE A 72 -14.17 -9.05 -6.29
CA PHE A 72 -12.95 -9.74 -6.70
C PHE A 72 -12.29 -8.99 -7.87
N GLY A 73 -10.96 -8.86 -7.81
CA GLY A 73 -10.21 -8.12 -8.85
C GLY A 73 -10.26 -6.59 -8.76
N SER A 74 -10.96 -5.99 -7.78
CA SER A 74 -11.07 -4.52 -7.64
C SER A 74 -9.81 -3.81 -7.11
N GLY A 75 -8.70 -4.53 -6.91
CA GLY A 75 -7.43 -3.94 -6.48
C GLY A 75 -7.27 -3.74 -4.96
N LYS A 76 -8.13 -4.32 -4.11
CA LYS A 76 -8.07 -4.17 -2.64
C LYS A 76 -6.70 -4.51 -2.04
N SER A 77 -6.15 -5.67 -2.41
CA SER A 77 -4.85 -6.12 -1.92
C SER A 77 -3.72 -5.23 -2.41
N HIS A 78 -3.83 -4.70 -3.64
CA HIS A 78 -2.87 -3.75 -4.18
C HIS A 78 -2.93 -2.42 -3.42
N PHE A 79 -4.14 -1.89 -3.20
CA PHE A 79 -4.33 -0.67 -2.39
C PHE A 79 -3.73 -0.82 -0.98
N LEU A 80 -4.02 -1.95 -0.30
CA LEU A 80 -3.47 -2.24 1.02
C LEU A 80 -1.93 -2.30 1.01
N LYS A 81 -1.36 -2.97 0.00
CA LYS A 81 0.08 -3.10 -0.17
C LYS A 81 0.75 -1.74 -0.42
N ILE A 82 0.16 -0.91 -1.28
CA ILE A 82 0.63 0.46 -1.51
C ILE A 82 0.56 1.31 -0.23
N LEU A 83 -0.54 1.22 0.52
CA LEU A 83 -0.63 1.90 1.82
C LEU A 83 0.49 1.47 2.77
N SER A 84 0.80 0.18 2.84
CA SER A 84 1.88 -0.31 3.70
C SER A 84 3.25 0.27 3.30
N TYR A 85 3.54 0.37 2.00
CA TYR A 85 4.77 0.97 1.52
C TYR A 85 4.87 2.46 1.87
N LEU A 86 3.77 3.20 1.72
CA LEU A 86 3.73 4.62 2.04
C LEU A 86 3.86 4.90 3.54
N LEU A 87 3.30 4.03 4.40
CA LEU A 87 3.39 4.16 5.84
C LEU A 87 4.77 3.77 6.38
N ALA A 88 5.35 2.67 5.90
CA ALA A 88 6.72 2.29 6.24
C ALA A 88 7.75 3.27 5.68
N ASN A 89 7.42 3.93 4.55
CA ASN A 89 8.19 4.96 3.89
C ASN A 89 9.68 4.62 3.72
N GLU A 90 9.98 3.35 3.46
CA GLU A 90 11.33 2.88 3.23
C GLU A 90 11.91 3.45 1.93
N GLU A 91 13.23 3.44 1.83
CA GLU A 91 13.93 3.78 0.60
C GLU A 91 13.88 2.60 -0.37
N ILE A 92 13.33 2.83 -1.56
CA ILE A 92 13.14 1.84 -2.62
C ILE A 92 13.68 2.44 -3.91
N GLY A 93 14.69 1.82 -4.50
CA GLY A 93 15.29 2.32 -5.75
C GLY A 93 15.88 3.73 -5.65
N GLY A 94 16.40 4.13 -4.49
CA GLY A 94 17.04 5.44 -4.25
C GLY A 94 16.05 6.58 -3.96
N LYS A 95 14.76 6.28 -3.73
CA LYS A 95 13.73 7.23 -3.33
C LYS A 95 12.90 6.67 -2.18
N ARG A 96 12.41 7.54 -1.31
CA ARG A 96 11.41 7.13 -0.33
C ARG A 96 10.10 6.76 -1.01
N ALA A 97 9.37 5.82 -0.46
CA ALA A 97 8.10 5.35 -1.03
C ALA A 97 7.11 6.50 -1.28
N ILE A 98 7.03 7.49 -0.39
CA ILE A 98 6.16 8.66 -0.55
C ILE A 98 6.55 9.54 -1.74
N ASP A 99 7.83 9.63 -2.10
CA ASP A 99 8.31 10.50 -3.18
C ASP A 99 7.84 10.03 -4.57
N TYR A 100 7.48 8.74 -4.72
CA TYR A 100 6.83 8.22 -5.93
C TYR A 100 5.41 8.76 -6.15
N PHE A 101 4.84 9.39 -5.13
CA PHE A 101 3.48 9.92 -5.17
C PHE A 101 3.40 11.42 -5.39
N GLU A 102 4.51 12.14 -5.42
CA GLU A 102 4.54 13.59 -5.62
C GLU A 102 3.80 14.00 -6.91
N ASP A 103 4.22 13.46 -8.06
CA ASP A 103 3.59 13.74 -9.35
C ASP A 103 2.13 13.26 -9.41
N LYS A 104 1.83 12.13 -8.73
CA LYS A 104 0.49 11.53 -8.70
C LYS A 104 -0.53 12.36 -7.92
N PHE A 105 -0.06 13.24 -7.02
CA PHE A 105 -0.86 14.18 -6.23
C PHE A 105 -0.60 15.64 -6.60
N SER A 106 -0.01 15.92 -7.76
CA SER A 106 0.26 17.29 -8.26
C SER A 106 -1.00 18.17 -8.31
N PHE A 107 -2.18 17.57 -8.43
CA PHE A 107 -3.48 18.26 -8.39
C PHE A 107 -3.93 18.66 -6.97
N ASP A 108 -3.34 18.11 -5.91
CA ASP A 108 -3.65 18.38 -4.49
C ASP A 108 -2.35 18.40 -3.66
N PRO A 109 -1.55 19.49 -3.80
CA PRO A 109 -0.28 19.61 -3.08
C PRO A 109 -0.43 19.61 -1.54
N LEU A 110 -1.57 20.12 -1.05
CA LEU A 110 -1.83 20.14 0.40
C LEU A 110 -2.01 18.72 0.94
N ARG A 111 -2.75 17.90 0.23
CA ARG A 111 -2.92 16.48 0.56
C ARG A 111 -1.59 15.74 0.53
N TYR A 112 -0.78 15.98 -0.49
CA TYR A 112 0.55 15.38 -0.57
C TYR A 112 1.45 15.80 0.62
N ALA A 113 1.44 17.07 0.98
CA ALA A 113 2.22 17.58 2.12
C ALA A 113 1.80 16.91 3.45
N MET A 114 0.50 16.72 3.66
CA MET A 114 -0.03 15.99 4.81
C MET A 114 0.40 14.52 4.80
N MET A 115 0.24 13.82 3.66
CA MET A 115 0.69 12.44 3.49
C MET A 115 2.18 12.30 3.81
N ARG A 116 3.02 13.21 3.29
CA ARG A 116 4.46 13.23 3.53
C ARG A 116 4.78 13.42 5.01
N ARG A 117 4.14 14.40 5.69
CA ARG A 117 4.31 14.62 7.13
C ARG A 117 4.01 13.39 7.95
N VAL A 118 2.91 12.73 7.66
CA VAL A 118 2.45 11.53 8.37
C VAL A 118 3.37 10.33 8.10
N SER A 119 3.90 10.21 6.87
CA SER A 119 4.84 9.15 6.50
C SER A 119 6.26 9.34 7.10
N GLU A 120 6.54 10.46 7.76
CA GLU A 120 7.77 10.66 8.53
C GLU A 120 7.71 10.01 9.93
N VAL A 121 6.51 9.64 10.39
CA VAL A 121 6.33 8.91 11.65
C VAL A 121 6.86 7.49 11.48
N PRO A 122 7.82 7.05 12.29
CA PRO A 122 8.36 5.70 12.20
C PRO A 122 7.24 4.67 12.35
N THR A 123 6.96 3.92 11.28
CA THR A 123 5.85 2.96 11.22
C THR A 123 6.36 1.64 10.66
N GLU A 124 6.12 0.58 11.39
CA GLU A 124 6.37 -0.78 10.95
C GLU A 124 5.08 -1.40 10.40
N THR A 125 5.16 -2.07 9.26
CA THR A 125 3.99 -2.67 8.61
C THR A 125 4.12 -4.18 8.52
N ILE A 126 3.09 -4.89 8.97
CA ILE A 126 3.01 -6.34 8.90
C ILE A 126 1.87 -6.72 7.95
N LEU A 127 2.22 -7.33 6.82
CA LEU A 127 1.27 -7.84 5.85
C LEU A 127 1.23 -9.37 5.88
N PHE A 128 0.03 -9.94 6.00
CA PHE A 128 -0.14 -11.38 5.94
C PHE A 128 -1.48 -11.77 5.31
N ASN A 129 -1.54 -13.00 4.80
CA ASN A 129 -2.76 -13.63 4.34
C ASN A 129 -3.20 -14.65 5.39
N ILE A 130 -4.39 -14.49 5.95
CA ILE A 130 -4.96 -15.37 6.97
C ILE A 130 -5.08 -16.80 6.44
N ASP A 131 -5.57 -16.99 5.22
CA ASP A 131 -5.76 -18.32 4.62
C ASP A 131 -4.45 -19.08 4.41
N ALA A 132 -3.37 -18.35 4.12
CA ALA A 132 -2.07 -18.95 3.86
C ALA A 132 -1.32 -19.39 5.14
N LYS A 133 -1.63 -18.78 6.27
CA LYS A 133 -0.94 -19.02 7.55
C LYS A 133 -1.80 -19.72 8.60
N SER A 134 -3.10 -19.92 8.36
CA SER A 134 -3.96 -20.64 9.29
C SER A 134 -3.75 -22.14 9.12
N PRO A 135 -3.29 -22.89 10.14
CA PRO A 135 -3.35 -24.34 10.11
C PRO A 135 -4.81 -24.77 10.00
N MET A 136 -5.09 -25.86 9.27
CA MET A 136 -6.44 -26.40 9.03
C MET A 136 -7.23 -26.54 10.34
N GLY A 137 -8.07 -25.56 10.62
CA GLY A 137 -8.99 -25.53 11.75
C GLY A 137 -9.66 -24.16 11.79
N LYS A 138 -10.98 -24.13 11.86
CA LYS A 138 -11.79 -22.91 12.13
C LYS A 138 -11.58 -22.48 13.58
N ASP A 139 -10.40 -22.04 13.92
CA ASP A 139 -10.08 -21.64 15.29
C ASP A 139 -10.32 -20.13 15.43
N GLN A 140 -11.04 -19.72 16.46
CA GLN A 140 -11.29 -18.32 16.79
C GLN A 140 -9.96 -17.55 17.01
N ASP A 141 -8.90 -18.26 17.35
CA ASP A 141 -7.55 -17.70 17.61
C ASP A 141 -6.66 -17.61 16.36
N ALA A 142 -7.14 -17.97 15.16
CA ALA A 142 -6.32 -18.00 13.95
C ALA A 142 -5.67 -16.64 13.65
N ILE A 143 -6.40 -15.55 13.81
CA ILE A 143 -5.89 -14.18 13.60
C ILE A 143 -4.79 -13.87 14.62
N LEU A 144 -5.02 -14.17 15.89
CA LEU A 144 -4.05 -13.91 16.96
C LEU A 144 -2.76 -14.71 16.75
N ARG A 145 -2.88 -15.98 16.36
CA ARG A 145 -1.72 -16.85 16.07
C ARG A 145 -0.92 -16.32 14.88
N VAL A 146 -1.58 -15.93 13.79
CA VAL A 146 -0.90 -15.39 12.61
C VAL A 146 -0.19 -14.08 12.95
N PHE A 147 -0.83 -13.21 13.71
CA PHE A 147 -0.23 -11.98 14.19
C PHE A 147 1.00 -12.24 15.07
N THR A 148 0.89 -13.13 16.06
CA THR A 148 2.00 -13.49 16.95
C THR A 148 3.16 -14.12 16.17
N LEU A 149 2.89 -15.03 15.22
CA LEU A 149 3.92 -15.61 14.38
C LEU A 149 4.60 -14.59 13.48
N SER A 150 3.88 -13.59 13.01
CA SER A 150 4.44 -12.51 12.19
C SER A 150 5.37 -11.61 13.01
N LEU A 151 5.05 -11.34 14.28
CA LEU A 151 5.91 -10.58 15.19
C LEU A 151 7.20 -11.32 15.61
N ILE A 152 7.17 -12.64 15.67
CA ILE A 152 8.36 -13.45 16.06
C ILE A 152 9.40 -13.53 14.92
N HIS A 153 8.99 -13.24 13.68
CA HIS A 153 9.85 -13.30 12.49
C HIS A 153 10.38 -11.95 12.03
N ILE A 154 10.14 -10.89 12.81
CA ILE A 154 10.76 -9.58 12.65
C ILE A 154 12.00 -9.53 13.55
#